data_a032d28564fe9815be633101d7402c9c
#
_entry.id   a032d28564fe9815be633101d7402c9c
#
_cell.length_a   1.000
_cell.length_b   1.000
_cell.length_c   1.000
_cell.angle_alpha   90.00
_cell.angle_beta   90.00
_cell.angle_gamma   90.00
#
_symmetry.space_group_name_H-M   'P 1'
#
loop_
_entity.id
_entity.type
_entity.pdbx_description
1 polymer ?
#
loop_
_entity_poly.entity_id
_entity_poly.type
_entity_poly.pdbx_seq_one_letter_code
_entity_poly.pdbx_strand_id
1 'polypeptide(L)'
;VLNDHIPCDGEDWTILDAFGGSGLLSHTAKQCKPSARVIYNDYDGYSERLQHIPDINHLRRLLAGLLAPVPRSKLVPPAIKAAIVAAIRSFGGYIDLDCLVSWLPFSGNTAADLDELCRKTMYNCISLSDYPEAQDYLQGVEIVGQSYRELLPQHIGNPRTLLVLDPPYVCTQQGNYRKAAYFGMV
;
A
#
# COMPACT_ATOMS: atom_id res chain seq x y z
N VAL A 1 -2.09 5.80 23.93
CA VAL A 1 -3.44 5.41 23.47
C VAL A 1 -3.69 3.92 23.69
N LEU A 2 -2.99 2.97 23.01
CA LEU A 2 -3.27 1.53 23.19
C LEU A 2 -3.15 1.09 24.66
N ASN A 3 -2.10 1.52 25.36
CA ASN A 3 -1.85 1.16 26.76
C ASN A 3 -2.84 1.81 27.75
N ASP A 4 -3.54 2.85 27.34
CA ASP A 4 -4.53 3.53 28.17
C ASP A 4 -5.89 2.80 28.16
N HIS A 5 -6.13 1.97 27.13
CA HIS A 5 -7.40 1.29 26.92
C HIS A 5 -7.32 -0.23 27.04
N ILE A 6 -6.17 -0.81 26.69
CA ILE A 6 -5.97 -2.26 26.66
C ILE A 6 -4.90 -2.62 27.71
N PRO A 7 -5.26 -3.36 28.79
CA PRO A 7 -4.32 -3.75 29.83
C PRO A 7 -3.28 -4.76 29.33
N CYS A 8 -2.14 -4.78 29.97
CA CYS A 8 -1.06 -5.75 29.76
C CYS A 8 -0.71 -5.97 28.27
N ASP A 9 -0.64 -7.21 27.86
CA ASP A 9 -0.32 -7.66 26.49
C ASP A 9 -1.56 -7.80 25.58
N GLY A 10 -2.76 -7.51 26.10
CA GLY A 10 -4.02 -7.49 25.36
C GLY A 10 -4.75 -8.83 25.28
N GLU A 11 -4.51 -9.76 26.20
CA GLU A 11 -5.23 -11.03 26.28
C GLU A 11 -6.76 -10.78 26.30
N ASP A 12 -7.50 -11.57 25.50
CA ASP A 12 -8.95 -11.46 25.26
C ASP A 12 -9.43 -10.15 24.60
N TRP A 13 -8.52 -9.29 24.16
CA TRP A 13 -8.90 -8.09 23.43
C TRP A 13 -8.85 -8.27 21.93
N THR A 14 -9.77 -7.62 21.24
CA THR A 14 -9.73 -7.46 19.78
C THR A 14 -9.40 -6.02 19.44
N ILE A 15 -8.45 -5.82 18.53
CA ILE A 15 -8.13 -4.52 17.95
C ILE A 15 -8.50 -4.60 16.47
N LEU A 16 -9.48 -3.82 16.05
CA LEU A 16 -9.95 -3.78 14.67
C LEU A 16 -9.49 -2.48 14.00
N ASP A 17 -8.61 -2.61 13.04
CA ASP A 17 -8.20 -1.53 12.14
C ASP A 17 -9.09 -1.57 10.89
N ALA A 18 -10.16 -0.77 10.92
CA ALA A 18 -11.23 -0.84 9.91
C ALA A 18 -10.84 -0.19 8.57
N PHE A 19 -9.80 0.65 8.56
CA PHE A 19 -9.28 1.36 7.38
C PHE A 19 -7.76 1.18 7.30
N GLY A 20 -7.31 -0.06 7.28
CA GLY A 20 -5.94 -0.49 7.54
C GLY A 20 -4.83 0.12 6.68
N GLY A 21 -5.15 0.61 5.46
CA GLY A 21 -4.17 1.27 4.58
C GLY A 21 -2.90 0.45 4.42
N SER A 22 -1.76 1.00 4.85
CA SER A 22 -0.47 0.32 4.80
C SER A 22 -0.26 -0.77 5.86
N GLY A 23 -1.23 -1.00 6.74
CA GLY A 23 -1.11 -1.95 7.85
C GLY A 23 -0.25 -1.45 9.02
N LEU A 24 0.23 -0.21 9.01
CA LEU A 24 1.13 0.31 10.05
C LEU A 24 0.50 0.32 11.44
N LEU A 25 -0.76 0.70 11.55
CA LEU A 25 -1.49 0.71 12.82
C LEU A 25 -1.67 -0.72 13.34
N SER A 26 -2.06 -1.65 12.46
CA SER A 26 -2.23 -3.07 12.78
C SER A 26 -0.90 -3.72 13.19
N HIS A 27 0.19 -3.47 12.45
CA HIS A 27 1.53 -3.91 12.82
C HIS A 27 1.92 -3.39 14.20
N THR A 28 1.80 -2.08 14.43
CA THR A 28 2.13 -1.46 15.71
C THR A 28 1.27 -2.01 16.85
N ALA A 29 -0.03 -2.21 16.60
CA ALA A 29 -0.94 -2.80 17.58
C ALA A 29 -0.50 -4.21 17.98
N LYS A 30 -0.11 -5.05 17.01
CA LYS A 30 0.36 -6.40 17.29
C LYS A 30 1.67 -6.44 18.06
N GLN A 31 2.60 -5.54 17.77
CA GLN A 31 3.85 -5.40 18.52
C GLN A 31 3.62 -4.93 19.96
N CYS A 32 2.70 -4.00 20.17
CA CYS A 32 2.39 -3.46 21.50
C CYS A 32 1.50 -4.39 22.33
N LYS A 33 0.66 -5.19 21.71
CA LYS A 33 -0.33 -6.08 22.33
C LYS A 33 -0.27 -7.46 21.70
N PRO A 34 0.79 -8.23 21.96
CA PRO A 34 1.06 -9.49 21.27
C PRO A 34 -0.01 -10.57 21.48
N SER A 35 -0.71 -10.55 22.63
CA SER A 35 -1.79 -11.50 22.92
C SER A 35 -3.16 -11.07 22.39
N ALA A 36 -3.29 -9.81 21.94
CA ALA A 36 -4.54 -9.35 21.34
C ALA A 36 -4.77 -9.97 19.96
N ARG A 37 -6.04 -10.22 19.65
CA ARG A 37 -6.48 -10.49 18.28
C ARG A 37 -6.48 -9.16 17.51
N VAL A 38 -5.56 -8.99 16.56
CA VAL A 38 -5.50 -7.80 15.72
C VAL A 38 -6.07 -8.16 14.35
N ILE A 39 -7.10 -7.41 13.92
CA ILE A 39 -7.76 -7.56 12.63
C ILE A 39 -7.41 -6.32 11.80
N TYR A 40 -6.77 -6.56 10.66
CA TYR A 40 -6.42 -5.56 9.66
C TYR A 40 -7.37 -5.67 8.47
N ASN A 41 -8.14 -4.63 8.21
CA ASN A 41 -9.01 -4.58 7.05
C ASN A 41 -8.25 -4.03 5.84
N ASP A 42 -7.74 -4.93 5.03
CA ASP A 42 -7.02 -4.65 3.79
C ASP A 42 -8.01 -4.51 2.61
N TYR A 43 -8.86 -3.51 2.67
CA TYR A 43 -9.89 -3.31 1.65
C TYR A 43 -9.33 -3.04 0.26
N ASP A 44 -8.16 -2.40 0.17
CA ASP A 44 -7.50 -2.04 -1.08
C ASP A 44 -6.47 -3.08 -1.57
N GLY A 45 -6.22 -4.15 -0.81
CA GLY A 45 -5.27 -5.21 -1.17
C GLY A 45 -3.80 -4.79 -1.03
N TYR A 46 -3.49 -3.94 -0.06
CA TYR A 46 -2.13 -3.47 0.15
C TYR A 46 -1.19 -4.56 0.64
N SER A 47 -1.70 -5.53 1.42
CA SER A 47 -0.88 -6.63 1.96
C SER A 47 -0.25 -7.51 0.87
N GLU A 48 -0.90 -7.63 -0.28
CA GLU A 48 -0.36 -8.39 -1.40
C GLU A 48 1.00 -7.85 -1.86
N ARG A 49 1.16 -6.54 -1.97
CA ARG A 49 2.41 -5.91 -2.39
C ARG A 49 3.57 -6.19 -1.42
N LEU A 50 3.30 -6.35 -0.11
CA LEU A 50 4.33 -6.64 0.88
C LEU A 50 5.00 -7.99 0.63
N GLN A 51 4.26 -8.96 0.10
CA GLN A 51 4.79 -10.28 -0.27
C GLN A 51 5.65 -10.23 -1.54
N HIS A 52 5.45 -9.20 -2.38
CA HIS A 52 6.11 -9.04 -3.67
C HIS A 52 7.23 -7.98 -3.67
N ILE A 53 7.68 -7.53 -2.50
CA ILE A 53 8.81 -6.58 -2.40
C ILE A 53 10.06 -7.07 -3.18
N PRO A 54 10.43 -8.35 -3.19
CA PRO A 54 11.54 -8.83 -4.01
C PRO A 54 11.37 -8.54 -5.50
N ASP A 55 10.18 -8.75 -6.06
CA ASP A 55 9.87 -8.47 -7.46
C ASP A 55 9.88 -6.97 -7.74
N ILE A 56 9.29 -6.17 -6.85
CA ILE A 56 9.28 -4.71 -6.94
C ILE A 56 10.71 -4.17 -6.96
N ASN A 57 11.57 -4.67 -6.08
CA ASN A 57 12.99 -4.30 -6.02
C ASN A 57 13.75 -4.75 -7.26
N HIS A 58 13.45 -5.92 -7.79
CA HIS A 58 14.06 -6.42 -9.02
C HIS A 58 13.71 -5.50 -10.20
N LEU A 59 12.42 -5.20 -10.40
CA LEU A 59 11.98 -4.28 -11.45
C LEU A 59 12.59 -2.88 -11.25
N ARG A 60 12.62 -2.36 -10.02
CA ARG A 60 13.26 -1.08 -9.70
C ARG A 60 14.71 -1.04 -10.16
N ARG A 61 15.51 -2.07 -9.83
CA ARG A 61 16.94 -2.14 -10.22
C ARG A 61 17.12 -2.19 -11.74
N LEU A 62 16.29 -2.97 -12.42
CA LEU A 62 16.29 -3.07 -13.88
C LEU A 62 15.99 -1.70 -14.52
N LEU A 63 14.96 -1.00 -14.06
CA LEU A 63 14.60 0.32 -14.55
C LEU A 63 15.65 1.38 -14.17
N ALA A 64 16.26 1.29 -12.99
CA ALA A 64 17.35 2.18 -12.58
C ALA A 64 18.57 2.07 -13.51
N GLY A 65 18.89 0.85 -13.97
CA GLY A 65 19.94 0.64 -14.96
C GLY A 65 19.64 1.33 -16.29
N LEU A 66 18.40 1.22 -16.79
CA LEU A 66 17.97 1.90 -18.02
C LEU A 66 17.95 3.42 -17.88
N LEU A 67 17.65 3.92 -16.69
CA LEU A 67 17.59 5.35 -16.39
C LEU A 67 18.94 5.97 -16.01
N ALA A 68 20.00 5.18 -15.87
CA ALA A 68 21.34 5.67 -15.46
C ALA A 68 21.85 6.86 -16.31
N PRO A 69 21.62 6.91 -17.64
CA PRO A 69 22.04 8.06 -18.45
C PRO A 69 21.17 9.32 -18.27
N VAL A 70 20.02 9.22 -17.61
CA VAL A 70 19.05 10.33 -17.46
C VAL A 70 19.22 10.95 -16.07
N PRO A 71 19.56 12.22 -15.95
CA PRO A 71 19.66 12.86 -14.63
C PRO A 71 18.32 12.82 -13.87
N ARG A 72 18.43 12.85 -12.54
CA ARG A 72 17.23 12.85 -11.64
C ARG A 72 16.24 13.96 -12.01
N SER A 73 14.97 13.61 -11.94
CA SER A 73 13.84 14.52 -12.23
C SER A 73 13.85 15.11 -13.63
N LYS A 74 14.61 14.54 -14.55
CA LYS A 74 14.63 14.99 -15.96
C LYS A 74 13.77 14.08 -16.83
N LEU A 75 13.32 14.65 -17.93
CA LEU A 75 12.53 13.98 -18.95
C LEU A 75 13.31 12.79 -19.53
N VAL A 76 12.64 11.66 -19.62
CA VAL A 76 13.20 10.44 -20.22
C VAL A 76 13.12 10.53 -21.75
N PRO A 77 14.27 10.39 -22.46
CA PRO A 77 14.29 10.40 -23.92
C PRO A 77 13.45 9.26 -24.53
N PRO A 78 12.89 9.44 -25.74
CA PRO A 78 12.01 8.46 -26.37
C PRO A 78 12.62 7.05 -26.50
N ALA A 79 13.90 6.94 -26.84
CA ALA A 79 14.58 5.66 -26.95
C ALA A 79 14.67 4.91 -25.60
N ILE A 80 15.00 5.63 -24.52
CA ILE A 80 15.05 5.05 -23.17
C ILE A 80 13.63 4.71 -22.71
N LYS A 81 12.63 5.56 -22.98
CA LYS A 81 11.24 5.26 -22.68
C LYS A 81 10.78 3.96 -23.36
N ALA A 82 11.12 3.77 -24.64
CA ALA A 82 10.80 2.53 -25.34
C ALA A 82 11.41 1.30 -24.67
N ALA A 83 12.68 1.39 -24.22
CA ALA A 83 13.34 0.32 -23.49
C ALA A 83 12.67 0.04 -22.13
N ILE A 84 12.28 1.10 -21.38
CA ILE A 84 11.53 0.98 -20.11
C ILE A 84 10.20 0.27 -20.33
N VAL A 85 9.43 0.68 -21.33
CA VAL A 85 8.12 0.05 -21.66
C VAL A 85 8.31 -1.42 -22.03
N ALA A 86 9.33 -1.73 -22.83
CA ALA A 86 9.65 -3.12 -23.19
C ALA A 86 10.02 -3.94 -21.93
N ALA A 87 10.84 -3.39 -21.05
CA ALA A 87 11.25 -4.06 -19.82
C ALA A 87 10.06 -4.33 -18.89
N ILE A 88 9.16 -3.35 -18.68
CA ILE A 88 7.95 -3.53 -17.89
C ILE A 88 7.06 -4.61 -18.47
N ARG A 89 6.81 -4.60 -19.78
CA ARG A 89 5.92 -5.56 -20.45
C ARG A 89 6.48 -6.98 -20.50
N SER A 90 7.79 -7.14 -20.49
CA SER A 90 8.45 -8.45 -20.46
C SER A 90 8.79 -8.95 -19.06
N PHE A 91 8.50 -8.17 -18.02
CA PHE A 91 8.82 -8.56 -16.66
C PHE A 91 7.93 -9.72 -16.21
N GLY A 92 8.55 -10.81 -15.78
CA GLY A 92 7.84 -12.04 -15.41
C GLY A 92 7.41 -12.13 -13.94
N GLY A 93 7.70 -11.09 -13.12
CA GLY A 93 7.32 -11.02 -11.71
C GLY A 93 6.12 -10.10 -11.46
N TYR A 94 5.82 -9.86 -10.19
CA TYR A 94 4.77 -8.94 -9.78
C TYR A 94 5.10 -7.49 -10.14
N ILE A 95 4.14 -6.81 -10.75
CA ILE A 95 4.26 -5.39 -11.12
C ILE A 95 3.35 -4.54 -10.24
N ASP A 96 3.94 -3.72 -9.39
CA ASP A 96 3.21 -2.74 -8.60
C ASP A 96 3.03 -1.44 -9.38
N LEU A 97 1.78 -1.15 -9.76
CA LEU A 97 1.45 0.04 -10.54
C LEU A 97 1.73 1.33 -9.78
N ASP A 98 1.47 1.36 -8.46
CA ASP A 98 1.67 2.57 -7.64
C ASP A 98 3.16 2.92 -7.53
N CYS A 99 4.01 1.90 -7.40
CA CYS A 99 5.46 2.10 -7.46
C CYS A 99 5.88 2.68 -8.81
N LEU A 100 5.41 2.12 -9.91
CA LEU A 100 5.73 2.64 -11.25
C LEU A 100 5.22 4.06 -11.46
N VAL A 101 4.02 4.37 -10.97
CA VAL A 101 3.44 5.73 -11.00
C VAL A 101 4.27 6.70 -10.17
N SER A 102 4.85 6.27 -9.06
CA SER A 102 5.72 7.13 -8.25
C SER A 102 7.10 7.35 -8.88
N TRP A 103 7.59 6.43 -9.73
CA TRP A 103 8.94 6.44 -10.29
C TRP A 103 9.06 7.10 -11.65
N LEU A 104 8.02 7.03 -12.47
CA LEU A 104 8.14 7.34 -13.90
C LEU A 104 7.38 8.60 -14.35
N PRO A 105 6.09 8.84 -14.03
CA PRO A 105 5.42 10.07 -14.42
C PRO A 105 5.91 11.29 -13.65
N PHE A 106 5.49 12.45 -14.10
CA PHE A 106 5.65 13.70 -13.35
C PHE A 106 4.82 13.65 -12.05
N SER A 107 5.31 14.24 -10.98
CA SER A 107 4.65 14.29 -9.67
C SER A 107 3.18 14.69 -9.77
N GLY A 108 2.31 13.95 -9.10
CA GLY A 108 0.86 14.17 -9.11
C GLY A 108 0.11 13.51 -10.27
N ASN A 109 0.79 12.91 -11.25
CA ASN A 109 0.13 12.10 -12.28
C ASN A 109 -0.20 10.72 -11.74
N THR A 110 -1.40 10.25 -12.06
CA THR A 110 -1.88 8.89 -11.78
C THR A 110 -2.02 8.11 -13.09
N ALA A 111 -2.12 6.80 -13.02
CA ALA A 111 -2.49 5.93 -14.13
C ALA A 111 -3.40 4.84 -13.62
N ALA A 112 -4.47 4.56 -14.35
CA ALA A 112 -5.42 3.52 -13.98
C ALA A 112 -4.88 2.11 -14.29
N ASP A 113 -3.99 1.99 -15.26
CA ASP A 113 -3.38 0.74 -15.68
C ASP A 113 -1.98 0.94 -16.30
N LEU A 114 -1.32 -0.17 -16.63
CA LEU A 114 0.01 -0.16 -17.25
C LEU A 114 0.00 0.47 -18.65
N ASP A 115 -1.06 0.30 -19.41
CA ASP A 115 -1.14 0.85 -20.77
C ASP A 115 -1.27 2.37 -20.73
N GLU A 116 -2.05 2.90 -19.80
CA GLU A 116 -2.11 4.34 -19.57
C GLU A 116 -0.74 4.87 -19.11
N LEU A 117 -0.10 4.21 -18.14
CA LEU A 117 1.23 4.59 -17.67
C LEU A 117 2.25 4.63 -18.83
N CYS A 118 2.26 3.62 -19.67
CA CYS A 118 3.20 3.52 -20.81
C CYS A 118 2.99 4.63 -21.85
N ARG A 119 1.78 5.18 -21.98
CA ARG A 119 1.51 6.32 -22.87
C ARG A 119 2.00 7.64 -22.30
N LYS A 120 2.05 7.79 -20.97
CA LYS A 120 2.43 9.05 -20.30
C LYS A 120 3.89 9.43 -20.56
N THR A 121 4.16 10.72 -20.43
CA THR A 121 5.52 11.25 -20.39
C THR A 121 6.22 10.77 -19.12
N MET A 122 7.45 10.29 -19.26
CA MET A 122 8.23 9.72 -18.16
C MET A 122 9.37 10.64 -17.74
N TYR A 123 9.67 10.63 -16.45
CA TYR A 123 10.78 11.33 -15.80
C TYR A 123 11.58 10.35 -14.94
N ASN A 124 12.85 10.64 -14.69
CA ASN A 124 13.66 9.81 -13.79
C ASN A 124 13.42 10.19 -12.33
N CYS A 125 12.35 9.65 -11.73
CA CYS A 125 12.06 9.79 -10.30
C CYS A 125 12.20 8.45 -9.55
N ILE A 126 12.91 7.47 -10.13
CA ILE A 126 13.04 6.13 -9.56
C ILE A 126 13.63 6.17 -8.15
N SER A 127 13.15 5.31 -7.25
CA SER A 127 13.69 5.16 -5.90
C SER A 127 15.19 4.82 -5.94
N LEU A 128 15.97 5.45 -5.09
CA LEU A 128 17.44 5.26 -5.01
C LEU A 128 17.84 3.96 -4.31
N SER A 129 16.97 3.45 -3.44
CA SER A 129 17.23 2.24 -2.66
C SER A 129 16.11 1.22 -2.85
N ASP A 130 16.41 -0.03 -2.56
CA ASP A 130 15.43 -1.09 -2.42
C ASP A 130 14.51 -0.81 -1.23
N TYR A 131 13.28 -1.29 -1.34
CA TYR A 131 12.37 -1.38 -0.18
C TYR A 131 12.86 -2.50 0.74
N PRO A 132 12.79 -2.31 2.06
CA PRO A 132 13.11 -3.36 3.01
C PRO A 132 12.14 -4.54 2.85
N GLU A 133 12.62 -5.74 3.08
CA GLU A 133 11.75 -6.92 3.15
C GLU A 133 10.71 -6.76 4.27
N ALA A 134 9.50 -7.21 4.01
CA ALA A 134 8.36 -7.05 4.91
C ALA A 134 7.52 -8.34 5.03
N GLN A 135 8.13 -9.50 4.83
CA GLN A 135 7.45 -10.80 4.88
C GLN A 135 6.77 -11.02 6.24
N ASP A 136 7.43 -10.61 7.34
CA ASP A 136 6.92 -10.76 8.70
C ASP A 136 6.19 -9.51 9.23
N TYR A 137 6.00 -8.50 8.37
CA TYR A 137 5.44 -7.21 8.80
C TYR A 137 4.04 -7.34 9.42
N LEU A 138 3.20 -8.21 8.87
CA LEU A 138 1.85 -8.49 9.37
C LEU A 138 1.75 -9.84 10.08
N GLN A 139 2.87 -10.39 10.57
CA GLN A 139 2.87 -11.66 11.28
C GLN A 139 1.94 -11.63 12.51
N GLY A 140 1.06 -12.61 12.61
CA GLY A 140 0.09 -12.73 13.69
C GLY A 140 -1.09 -11.76 13.63
N VAL A 141 -1.21 -10.98 12.54
CA VAL A 141 -2.36 -10.13 12.25
C VAL A 141 -3.34 -10.89 11.37
N GLU A 142 -4.62 -10.83 11.69
CA GLU A 142 -5.70 -11.40 10.87
C GLU A 142 -6.04 -10.40 9.76
N ILE A 143 -5.91 -10.81 8.49
CA ILE A 143 -6.16 -9.95 7.34
C ILE A 143 -7.54 -10.25 6.78
N VAL A 144 -8.38 -9.24 6.65
CA VAL A 144 -9.71 -9.30 6.03
C VAL A 144 -9.84 -8.23 4.96
N GLY A 145 -10.72 -8.41 3.97
CA GLY A 145 -10.92 -7.45 2.88
C GLY A 145 -12.41 -7.15 2.71
N GLN A 146 -13.04 -6.51 3.70
CA GLN A 146 -14.49 -6.26 3.73
C GLN A 146 -14.80 -4.77 3.71
N SER A 147 -16.01 -4.42 3.24
CA SER A 147 -16.51 -3.07 3.42
C SER A 147 -16.64 -2.76 4.92
N TYR A 148 -16.19 -1.57 5.34
CA TYR A 148 -16.35 -1.14 6.74
C TYR A 148 -17.82 -1.19 7.20
N ARG A 149 -18.78 -1.02 6.28
CA ARG A 149 -20.23 -1.11 6.56
C ARG A 149 -20.66 -2.51 6.95
N GLU A 150 -19.97 -3.53 6.49
CA GLU A 150 -20.22 -4.93 6.82
C GLU A 150 -19.38 -5.38 8.03
N LEU A 151 -18.15 -4.87 8.12
CA LEU A 151 -17.20 -5.27 9.14
C LEU A 151 -17.52 -4.66 10.51
N LEU A 152 -17.78 -3.35 10.60
CA LEU A 152 -18.00 -2.68 11.88
C LEU A 152 -19.16 -3.23 12.68
N PRO A 153 -20.37 -3.52 12.09
CA PRO A 153 -21.50 -4.09 12.84
C PRO A 153 -21.18 -5.42 13.52
N GLN A 154 -20.23 -6.20 13.03
CA GLN A 154 -19.84 -7.49 13.60
C GLN A 154 -19.05 -7.33 14.91
N HIS A 155 -18.47 -6.15 15.14
CA HIS A 155 -17.57 -5.88 16.26
C HIS A 155 -18.10 -4.80 17.24
N ILE A 156 -19.03 -3.97 16.81
CA ILE A 156 -19.68 -2.95 17.65
C ILE A 156 -20.48 -3.65 18.76
N GLY A 157 -20.28 -3.18 20.00
CA GLY A 157 -20.98 -3.72 21.18
C GLY A 157 -20.18 -4.79 21.96
N ASN A 158 -19.08 -5.27 21.45
CA ASN A 158 -18.18 -6.09 22.23
C ASN A 158 -17.31 -5.19 23.14
N PRO A 159 -17.43 -5.28 24.47
CA PRO A 159 -16.72 -4.38 25.41
C PRO A 159 -15.21 -4.57 25.43
N ARG A 160 -14.70 -5.67 24.84
CA ARG A 160 -13.26 -5.94 24.68
C ARG A 160 -12.77 -5.72 23.25
N THR A 161 -13.44 -4.85 22.50
CA THR A 161 -13.00 -4.47 21.16
C THR A 161 -12.62 -3.00 21.12
N LEU A 162 -11.39 -2.72 20.70
CA LEU A 162 -10.94 -1.39 20.34
C LEU A 162 -11.07 -1.22 18.81
N LEU A 163 -11.89 -0.26 18.39
CA LEU A 163 -12.00 0.11 16.99
C LEU A 163 -11.01 1.24 16.68
N VAL A 164 -10.14 1.01 15.71
CA VAL A 164 -9.24 2.02 15.15
C VAL A 164 -9.83 2.50 13.84
N LEU A 165 -10.15 3.78 13.77
CA LEU A 165 -10.82 4.40 12.63
C LEU A 165 -9.96 5.53 12.09
N ASP A 166 -9.33 5.30 10.93
CA ASP A 166 -8.61 6.31 10.15
C ASP A 166 -9.18 6.34 8.72
N PRO A 167 -10.43 6.80 8.56
CA PRO A 167 -11.09 6.79 7.26
C PRO A 167 -10.46 7.81 6.31
N PRO A 168 -10.56 7.58 4.99
CA PRO A 168 -10.22 8.58 3.99
C PRO A 168 -10.94 9.90 4.26
N TYR A 169 -10.21 11.01 4.21
CA TYR A 169 -10.80 12.32 4.47
C TYR A 169 -11.73 12.74 3.33
N VAL A 170 -12.97 13.09 3.64
CA VAL A 170 -14.03 13.45 2.67
C VAL A 170 -13.64 14.63 1.79
N CYS A 171 -12.79 15.54 2.30
CA CYS A 171 -12.35 16.75 1.60
C CYS A 171 -11.03 16.57 0.82
N THR A 172 -10.48 15.36 0.74
CA THR A 172 -9.23 15.09 0.01
C THR A 172 -9.50 14.35 -1.30
N GLN A 173 -8.54 14.37 -2.22
CA GLN A 173 -8.60 13.55 -3.42
C GLN A 173 -8.54 12.07 -3.04
N GLN A 174 -9.64 11.36 -3.21
CA GLN A 174 -9.74 9.94 -2.92
C GLN A 174 -9.33 9.04 -4.12
N GLY A 175 -8.82 9.62 -5.20
CA GLY A 175 -8.45 8.93 -6.44
C GLY A 175 -7.30 7.92 -6.31
N ASN A 176 -6.61 7.88 -5.17
CA ASN A 176 -5.55 6.92 -4.88
C ASN A 176 -6.08 5.59 -4.31
N TYR A 177 -7.37 5.50 -3.98
CA TYR A 177 -7.96 4.26 -3.52
C TYR A 177 -8.40 3.40 -4.71
N ARG A 178 -8.08 2.11 -4.67
CA ARG A 178 -8.29 1.18 -5.80
C ARG A 178 -9.75 0.82 -6.05
N LYS A 179 -10.61 0.93 -5.03
CA LYS A 179 -12.03 0.58 -5.15
C LYS A 179 -12.91 1.82 -5.33
N ALA A 180 -13.87 1.71 -6.24
CA ALA A 180 -14.80 2.80 -6.60
C ALA A 180 -15.79 3.20 -5.49
N ALA A 181 -15.93 2.41 -4.42
CA ALA A 181 -16.79 2.71 -3.29
C ALA A 181 -16.03 3.57 -2.27
N TYR A 182 -15.97 4.86 -2.54
CA TYR A 182 -15.34 5.84 -1.66
C TYR A 182 -16.10 6.04 -0.36
N PHE A 183 -15.36 6.42 0.69
CA PHE A 183 -15.94 6.90 1.92
C PHE A 183 -16.61 8.26 1.67
N GLY A 184 -17.92 8.35 1.88
CA GLY A 184 -18.70 9.57 1.67
C GLY A 184 -19.69 9.80 2.80
N MET A 185 -20.05 11.06 3.01
CA MET A 185 -21.23 11.38 3.83
C MET A 185 -22.49 10.95 3.06
N VAL A 186 -23.29 10.08 3.64
CA VAL A 186 -24.62 9.69 3.17
C VAL A 186 -25.63 10.62 3.83
#